data_724e2aedea89948e9a23acf554d21654
#
_entry.id   724e2aedea89948e9a23acf554d21654
#
_cell.length_a   1.000
_cell.length_b   1.000
_cell.length_c   1.000
_cell.angle_alpha   90.00
_cell.angle_beta   90.00
_cell.angle_gamma   90.00
#
_symmetry.space_group_name_H-M   'P 1'
#
loop_
_entity.id
_entity.type
_entity.pdbx_description
1 polymer ?
#
loop_
_entity_poly.entity_id
_entity_poly.type
_entity_poly.pdbx_seq_one_letter_code
_entity_poly.pdbx_strand_id
1 'polypeptide(L)'
;VELAVKWLSLLHEPDAIIEIRSIDPKPTVSGYFRADSPRIAAELAKYPNRTFYQSLNPVKSACYARAQHERLVERPKETTSDNDIIGFQWILIDADPVRPSGVSASAEEKEAAHAVAGKTMKRLMATGFSEPIVADSGNGYHLLFKVHISTDDRQVVADFLSVLDMWFSTDEAKIDTAVYNPSRITKLYGTIAAKGAHTPERPHRQSCIIRYPEQIRETPIALVKNIAAELHQAAIPTEARRSGK
;
A
#
# COMPACT_ATOMS: atom_id res chain seq x y z
N VAL A 1 -4.04 18.67 -3.49
CA VAL A 1 -5.35 17.99 -3.44
C VAL A 1 -5.78 17.52 -4.83
N GLU A 2 -5.68 18.33 -5.89
CA GLU A 2 -6.01 17.93 -7.28
C GLU A 2 -5.23 16.69 -7.74
N LEU A 3 -3.93 16.60 -7.37
CA LEU A 3 -3.13 15.41 -7.63
C LEU A 3 -3.70 14.15 -6.95
N ALA A 4 -4.29 14.28 -5.75
CA ALA A 4 -4.86 13.13 -5.07
C ALA A 4 -6.05 12.56 -5.85
N VAL A 5 -6.94 13.41 -6.36
CA VAL A 5 -8.07 12.97 -7.19
C VAL A 5 -7.59 12.29 -8.47
N LYS A 6 -6.56 12.85 -9.15
CA LYS A 6 -5.95 12.23 -10.32
C LYS A 6 -5.43 10.82 -10.04
N TRP A 7 -4.75 10.62 -8.90
CA TRP A 7 -4.17 9.31 -8.57
C TRP A 7 -5.23 8.29 -8.12
N LEU A 8 -6.35 8.73 -7.56
CA LEU A 8 -7.49 7.84 -7.30
C LEU A 8 -8.04 7.23 -8.60
N SER A 9 -8.20 8.05 -9.64
CA SER A 9 -8.68 7.58 -10.95
C SER A 9 -7.72 6.60 -11.65
N LEU A 10 -6.44 6.59 -11.27
CA LEU A 10 -5.47 5.60 -11.76
C LEU A 10 -5.59 4.26 -11.03
N LEU A 11 -5.95 4.28 -9.76
CA LEU A 11 -5.96 3.09 -8.89
C LEU A 11 -7.32 2.39 -8.84
N HIS A 12 -8.40 3.13 -9.04
CA HIS A 12 -9.76 2.65 -8.86
C HIS A 12 -10.64 2.91 -10.07
N GLU A 13 -11.61 2.02 -10.28
CA GLU A 13 -12.70 2.29 -11.22
C GLU A 13 -13.55 3.47 -10.70
N PRO A 14 -14.15 4.28 -11.57
CA PRO A 14 -14.87 5.50 -11.18
C PRO A 14 -15.92 5.29 -10.08
N ASP A 15 -16.73 4.25 -10.21
CA ASP A 15 -17.81 3.93 -9.26
C ASP A 15 -17.34 3.14 -8.02
N ALA A 16 -16.07 2.78 -7.93
CA ALA A 16 -15.55 2.01 -6.80
C ALA A 16 -15.73 2.80 -5.50
N ILE A 17 -16.24 2.13 -4.47
CA ILE A 17 -16.30 2.70 -3.13
C ILE A 17 -14.94 2.54 -2.47
N ILE A 18 -14.43 3.66 -1.99
CA ILE A 18 -13.17 3.75 -1.24
C ILE A 18 -13.41 4.39 0.12
N GLU A 19 -12.61 4.02 1.10
CA GLU A 19 -12.49 4.77 2.33
C GLU A 19 -11.30 5.71 2.26
N ILE A 20 -11.50 6.98 2.60
CA ILE A 20 -10.43 7.93 2.87
C ILE A 20 -10.33 8.11 4.38
N ARG A 21 -9.13 7.92 4.94
CA ARG A 21 -8.89 7.91 6.38
C ARG A 21 -7.66 8.71 6.76
N SER A 22 -7.74 9.43 7.88
CA SER A 22 -6.59 10.00 8.57
C SER A 22 -6.57 9.50 10.02
N ILE A 23 -5.44 8.95 10.45
CA ILE A 23 -5.28 8.37 11.76
C ILE A 23 -4.66 9.37 12.73
N ASP A 24 -3.70 10.15 12.28
CA ASP A 24 -2.97 11.14 13.05
C ASP A 24 -3.01 12.51 12.37
N PRO A 25 -3.09 13.61 13.15
CA PRO A 25 -3.30 13.62 14.60
C PRO A 25 -4.70 13.13 14.99
N LYS A 26 -4.85 12.66 16.22
CA LYS A 26 -6.16 12.27 16.79
C LYS A 26 -7.14 13.45 16.85
N PRO A 27 -8.47 13.23 16.74
CA PRO A 27 -9.15 11.95 16.54
C PRO A 27 -9.01 11.43 15.12
N THR A 28 -9.22 10.12 14.90
CA THR A 28 -9.34 9.54 13.56
C THR A 28 -10.45 10.24 12.79
N VAL A 29 -10.20 10.51 11.51
CA VAL A 29 -11.16 11.04 10.56
C VAL A 29 -11.31 10.03 9.44
N SER A 30 -12.54 9.71 9.03
CA SER A 30 -12.79 8.76 7.94
C SER A 30 -14.09 9.09 7.21
N GLY A 31 -14.17 8.68 5.95
CA GLY A 31 -15.38 8.78 5.12
C GLY A 31 -15.29 7.87 3.91
N TYR A 32 -16.46 7.53 3.38
CA TYR A 32 -16.60 6.69 2.20
C TYR A 32 -17.00 7.54 1.00
N PHE A 33 -16.34 7.32 -0.12
CA PHE A 33 -16.48 8.09 -1.35
C PHE A 33 -16.55 7.15 -2.56
N ARG A 34 -17.19 7.60 -3.63
CA ARG A 34 -16.86 7.08 -4.95
C ARG A 34 -15.49 7.61 -5.35
N ALA A 35 -14.69 6.79 -6.02
CA ALA A 35 -13.31 7.14 -6.37
C ALA A 35 -13.19 8.39 -7.27
N ASP A 36 -14.23 8.66 -8.06
CA ASP A 36 -14.34 9.83 -8.94
C ASP A 36 -15.12 11.01 -8.32
N SER A 37 -15.48 10.94 -7.04
CA SER A 37 -16.31 11.95 -6.40
C SER A 37 -15.66 13.35 -6.44
N PRO A 38 -16.36 14.36 -6.97
CA PRO A 38 -15.88 15.73 -6.98
C PRO A 38 -15.79 16.35 -5.58
N ARG A 39 -16.36 15.70 -4.57
CA ARG A 39 -16.35 16.18 -3.17
C ARG A 39 -15.04 15.89 -2.46
N ILE A 40 -14.24 14.93 -2.91
CA ILE A 40 -13.00 14.51 -2.24
C ILE A 40 -12.09 15.71 -1.97
N ALA A 41 -11.84 16.54 -2.98
CA ALA A 41 -10.97 17.70 -2.86
C ALA A 41 -11.43 18.67 -1.75
N ALA A 42 -12.72 19.00 -1.72
CA ALA A 42 -13.29 19.90 -0.73
C ALA A 42 -13.28 19.30 0.70
N GLU A 43 -13.48 17.99 0.82
CA GLU A 43 -13.43 17.30 2.11
C GLU A 43 -12.02 17.25 2.68
N LEU A 44 -11.01 16.93 1.84
CA LEU A 44 -9.60 16.94 2.25
C LEU A 44 -9.13 18.33 2.67
N ALA A 45 -9.61 19.39 2.00
CA ALA A 45 -9.24 20.78 2.30
C ALA A 45 -9.66 21.24 3.70
N LYS A 46 -10.65 20.59 4.32
CA LYS A 46 -11.07 20.87 5.70
C LYS A 46 -10.00 20.49 6.74
N TYR A 47 -9.04 19.66 6.35
CA TYR A 47 -8.03 19.08 7.24
C TYR A 47 -6.60 19.23 6.68
N PRO A 48 -6.10 20.46 6.50
CA PRO A 48 -4.87 20.75 5.75
C PRO A 48 -3.59 20.15 6.36
N ASN A 49 -3.60 19.85 7.66
CA ASN A 49 -2.42 19.37 8.39
C ASN A 49 -2.46 17.85 8.67
N ARG A 50 -3.29 17.10 7.94
CA ARG A 50 -3.42 15.66 8.15
C ARG A 50 -2.78 14.85 7.03
N THR A 51 -2.17 13.75 7.42
CA THR A 51 -1.79 12.69 6.48
C THR A 51 -3.01 11.83 6.16
N PHE A 52 -3.31 11.70 4.88
CA PHE A 52 -4.42 10.88 4.42
C PHE A 52 -3.97 9.57 3.81
N TYR A 53 -4.83 8.59 4.00
CA TYR A 53 -4.75 7.24 3.46
C TYR A 53 -6.04 6.92 2.72
N GLN A 54 -5.98 5.92 1.84
CA GLN A 54 -7.14 5.35 1.16
C GLN A 54 -7.16 3.84 1.31
N SER A 55 -8.34 3.21 1.27
CA SER A 55 -8.41 1.76 1.06
C SER A 55 -7.83 1.45 -0.32
N LEU A 56 -6.85 0.53 -0.37
CA LEU A 56 -6.19 0.18 -1.63
C LEU A 56 -7.08 -0.70 -2.52
N ASN A 57 -7.87 -1.56 -1.89
CA ASN A 57 -8.77 -2.49 -2.57
C ASN A 57 -10.22 -2.04 -2.45
N PRO A 58 -11.10 -2.40 -3.41
CA PRO A 58 -12.47 -1.91 -3.46
C PRO A 58 -13.28 -2.40 -2.27
N VAL A 59 -14.01 -1.47 -1.68
CA VAL A 59 -14.87 -1.69 -0.52
C VAL A 59 -16.28 -2.07 -0.98
N LYS A 60 -16.95 -2.97 -0.26
CA LYS A 60 -18.35 -3.34 -0.52
C LYS A 60 -19.24 -2.11 -0.50
N SER A 61 -20.17 -2.02 -1.44
CA SER A 61 -21.08 -0.86 -1.59
C SER A 61 -21.89 -0.55 -0.34
N ALA A 62 -22.24 -1.55 0.47
CA ALA A 62 -22.96 -1.38 1.73
C ALA A 62 -22.21 -0.43 2.71
N CYS A 63 -20.88 -0.37 2.64
CA CYS A 63 -20.09 0.51 3.51
C CYS A 63 -20.30 1.99 3.20
N TYR A 64 -20.74 2.33 1.99
CA TYR A 64 -21.06 3.71 1.60
C TYR A 64 -22.15 4.36 2.47
N ALA A 65 -23.02 3.55 3.08
CA ALA A 65 -24.06 4.02 3.97
C ALA A 65 -23.63 4.17 5.45
N ARG A 66 -22.40 3.77 5.82
CA ARG A 66 -21.91 3.80 7.22
C ARG A 66 -21.65 5.22 7.75
N ALA A 67 -21.35 6.14 6.86
CA ALA A 67 -21.09 7.54 7.21
C ALA A 67 -22.04 8.46 6.43
N GLN A 68 -21.97 9.77 6.71
CA GLN A 68 -22.62 10.74 5.83
C GLN A 68 -22.00 10.61 4.45
N HIS A 69 -22.83 10.47 3.44
CA HIS A 69 -22.37 10.22 2.07
C HIS A 69 -21.32 11.24 1.63
N GLU A 70 -20.16 10.74 1.23
CA GLU A 70 -19.05 11.54 0.71
C GLU A 70 -18.62 12.69 1.62
N ARG A 71 -18.54 12.42 2.92
CA ARG A 71 -18.01 13.34 3.92
C ARG A 71 -17.02 12.66 4.84
N LEU A 72 -16.00 13.40 5.21
CA LEU A 72 -15.09 13.03 6.28
C LEU A 72 -15.73 13.37 7.63
N VAL A 73 -15.79 12.39 8.52
CA VAL A 73 -16.33 12.55 9.88
C VAL A 73 -15.27 12.19 10.91
N GLU A 74 -15.24 12.95 11.99
CA GLU A 74 -14.38 12.65 13.14
C GLU A 74 -14.97 11.54 14.00
N ARG A 75 -14.10 10.73 14.59
CA ARG A 75 -14.49 9.62 15.48
C ARG A 75 -15.52 8.71 14.82
N PRO A 76 -15.23 8.16 13.63
CA PRO A 76 -16.15 7.27 12.96
C PRO A 76 -16.47 6.08 13.87
N LYS A 77 -17.70 5.59 13.87
CA LYS A 77 -18.11 4.41 14.64
C LYS A 77 -17.37 3.16 14.15
N GLU A 78 -17.22 3.06 12.85
CA GLU A 78 -16.57 1.94 12.17
C GLU A 78 -15.71 2.44 11.03
N THR A 79 -14.65 1.70 10.74
CA THR A 79 -13.80 1.87 9.57
C THR A 79 -13.75 0.55 8.80
N THR A 80 -13.25 0.55 7.58
CA THR A 80 -13.17 -0.66 6.74
C THR A 80 -12.37 -1.75 7.42
N SER A 81 -12.95 -2.95 7.49
CA SER A 81 -12.34 -4.20 7.92
C SER A 81 -12.08 -5.13 6.72
N ASP A 82 -11.37 -6.25 6.94
CA ASP A 82 -11.10 -7.24 5.88
C ASP A 82 -12.38 -7.82 5.28
N ASN A 83 -13.42 -7.99 6.09
CA ASN A 83 -14.73 -8.47 5.64
C ASN A 83 -15.48 -7.49 4.74
N ASP A 84 -15.05 -6.24 4.69
CA ASP A 84 -15.67 -5.20 3.87
C ASP A 84 -15.04 -5.09 2.47
N ILE A 85 -13.95 -5.81 2.22
CA ILE A 85 -13.25 -5.79 0.94
C ILE A 85 -13.82 -6.86 0.00
N ILE A 86 -13.94 -6.51 -1.28
CA ILE A 86 -14.48 -7.40 -2.31
C ILE A 86 -13.41 -8.42 -2.76
N GLY A 87 -12.16 -7.99 -2.88
CA GLY A 87 -11.02 -8.78 -3.32
C GLY A 87 -9.78 -7.91 -3.46
N PHE A 88 -8.61 -8.53 -3.61
CA PHE A 88 -7.41 -7.78 -3.94
C PHE A 88 -7.41 -7.39 -5.42
N GLN A 89 -7.38 -6.12 -5.69
CA GLN A 89 -7.07 -5.57 -7.01
C GLN A 89 -5.62 -5.11 -7.11
N TRP A 90 -4.97 -4.93 -5.97
CA TRP A 90 -3.59 -4.52 -5.86
C TRP A 90 -2.88 -5.29 -4.75
N ILE A 91 -1.64 -5.69 -5.01
CA ILE A 91 -0.67 -6.03 -3.97
C ILE A 91 0.21 -4.80 -3.75
N LEU A 92 0.29 -4.37 -2.50
CA LEU A 92 1.23 -3.35 -2.05
C LEU A 92 2.53 -4.02 -1.57
N ILE A 93 3.65 -3.61 -2.13
CA ILE A 93 4.97 -3.85 -1.56
C ILE A 93 5.45 -2.52 -1.01
N ASP A 94 5.56 -2.42 0.31
CA ASP A 94 5.98 -1.21 1.03
C ASP A 94 7.43 -1.39 1.48
N ALA A 95 8.34 -0.68 0.82
CA ALA A 95 9.75 -0.62 1.18
C ALA A 95 9.98 0.61 2.07
N ASP A 96 10.09 0.38 3.36
CA ASP A 96 10.25 1.43 4.38
C ASP A 96 11.67 1.39 4.98
N PRO A 97 12.31 2.56 5.21
CA PRO A 97 13.62 2.59 5.86
C PRO A 97 13.51 2.26 7.35
N VAL A 98 14.54 1.63 7.88
CA VAL A 98 14.69 1.42 9.33
C VAL A 98 15.03 2.77 9.97
N ARG A 99 14.15 3.26 10.82
CA ARG A 99 14.28 4.57 11.48
C ARG A 99 13.57 4.61 12.82
N PRO A 100 13.83 5.61 13.68
CA PRO A 100 13.06 5.80 14.91
C PRO A 100 11.56 5.97 14.62
N SER A 101 10.72 5.41 15.49
CA SER A 101 9.27 5.53 15.35
C SER A 101 8.81 6.98 15.48
N GLY A 102 7.77 7.34 14.73
CA GLY A 102 7.13 8.65 14.85
C GLY A 102 7.87 9.82 14.18
N VAL A 103 8.94 9.57 13.41
CA VAL A 103 9.67 10.63 12.69
C VAL A 103 9.65 10.39 11.18
N SER A 104 9.78 11.46 10.41
CA SER A 104 9.96 11.38 8.96
C SER A 104 11.35 10.81 8.60
N ALA A 105 11.47 10.20 7.43
CA ALA A 105 12.74 9.65 6.95
C ALA A 105 13.73 10.76 6.57
N SER A 106 15.03 10.52 6.80
CA SER A 106 16.11 11.33 6.22
C SER A 106 16.26 11.05 4.71
N ALA A 107 17.15 11.76 4.04
CA ALA A 107 17.44 11.53 2.63
C ALA A 107 18.14 10.18 2.41
N GLU A 108 19.12 9.84 3.27
CA GLU A 108 19.87 8.58 3.22
C GLU A 108 18.98 7.38 3.51
N GLU A 109 18.10 7.49 4.53
CA GLU A 109 17.11 6.46 4.85
C GLU A 109 16.16 6.21 3.67
N LYS A 110 15.71 7.26 2.97
CA LYS A 110 14.90 7.11 1.76
C LYS A 110 15.66 6.44 0.62
N GLU A 111 16.94 6.73 0.44
CA GLU A 111 17.75 6.10 -0.61
C GLU A 111 17.91 4.60 -0.37
N ALA A 112 18.09 4.16 0.88
CA ALA A 112 18.09 2.74 1.23
C ALA A 112 16.77 2.04 0.86
N ALA A 113 15.63 2.67 1.18
CA ALA A 113 14.32 2.15 0.78
C ALA A 113 14.13 2.13 -0.75
N HIS A 114 14.64 3.13 -1.47
CA HIS A 114 14.63 3.18 -2.93
C HIS A 114 15.41 2.01 -3.54
N ALA A 115 16.59 1.71 -2.99
CA ALA A 115 17.41 0.60 -3.45
C ALA A 115 16.71 -0.75 -3.25
N VAL A 116 16.04 -0.98 -2.09
CA VAL A 116 15.25 -2.20 -1.84
C VAL A 116 14.09 -2.30 -2.81
N ALA A 117 13.28 -1.25 -2.98
CA ALA A 117 12.16 -1.24 -3.93
C ALA A 117 12.64 -1.52 -5.37
N GLY A 118 13.73 -0.89 -5.80
CA GLY A 118 14.30 -1.07 -7.14
C GLY A 118 14.77 -2.51 -7.42
N LYS A 119 15.47 -3.15 -6.47
CA LYS A 119 15.90 -4.54 -6.57
C LYS A 119 14.70 -5.49 -6.64
N THR A 120 13.70 -5.27 -5.77
CA THR A 120 12.46 -6.05 -5.73
C THR A 120 11.71 -5.97 -7.06
N MET A 121 11.47 -4.75 -7.55
CA MET A 121 10.80 -4.53 -8.84
C MET A 121 11.52 -5.24 -9.98
N LYS A 122 12.86 -5.05 -10.10
CA LYS A 122 13.68 -5.67 -11.15
C LYS A 122 13.56 -7.19 -11.12
N ARG A 123 13.62 -7.80 -9.95
CA ARG A 123 13.52 -9.26 -9.80
C ARG A 123 12.15 -9.76 -10.19
N LEU A 124 11.07 -9.13 -9.70
CA LEU A 124 9.70 -9.54 -10.00
C LEU A 124 9.39 -9.42 -11.50
N MET A 125 9.76 -8.33 -12.14
CA MET A 125 9.58 -8.17 -13.59
C MET A 125 10.38 -9.24 -14.37
N ALA A 126 11.58 -9.61 -13.94
CA ALA A 126 12.38 -10.68 -14.56
C ALA A 126 11.73 -12.08 -14.40
N THR A 127 10.81 -12.27 -13.45
CA THR A 127 10.03 -13.50 -13.28
C THR A 127 8.66 -13.47 -13.95
N GLY A 128 8.36 -12.43 -14.72
CA GLY A 128 7.12 -12.32 -15.51
C GLY A 128 6.01 -11.50 -14.88
N PHE A 129 6.26 -10.84 -13.72
CA PHE A 129 5.30 -9.86 -13.20
C PHE A 129 5.12 -8.70 -14.16
N SER A 130 3.92 -8.17 -14.21
CA SER A 130 3.62 -6.95 -14.95
C SER A 130 4.38 -5.76 -14.37
N GLU A 131 4.55 -4.68 -15.15
CA GLU A 131 5.16 -3.45 -14.64
C GLU A 131 4.27 -2.83 -13.54
N PRO A 132 4.82 -2.50 -12.35
CA PRO A 132 4.05 -1.92 -11.26
C PRO A 132 3.88 -0.40 -11.41
N ILE A 133 2.92 0.14 -10.68
CA ILE A 133 2.94 1.56 -10.32
C ILE A 133 4.00 1.73 -9.24
N VAL A 134 4.89 2.71 -9.43
CA VAL A 134 5.93 3.09 -8.45
C VAL A 134 5.55 4.41 -7.82
N ALA A 135 5.52 4.46 -6.50
CA ALA A 135 5.16 5.66 -5.76
C ALA A 135 6.13 5.96 -4.61
N ASP A 136 6.29 7.25 -4.33
CA ASP A 136 6.94 7.76 -3.13
C ASP A 136 5.86 7.95 -2.04
N SER A 137 5.98 7.23 -0.93
CA SER A 137 5.06 7.35 0.21
C SER A 137 5.32 8.61 1.05
N GLY A 138 6.39 9.37 0.73
CA GLY A 138 6.93 10.47 1.50
C GLY A 138 8.04 10.04 2.47
N ASN A 139 8.03 8.79 2.93
CA ASN A 139 9.06 8.24 3.82
C ASN A 139 9.79 7.02 3.24
N GLY A 140 9.15 6.23 2.42
CA GLY A 140 9.65 5.06 1.72
C GLY A 140 9.09 4.99 0.30
N TYR A 141 9.06 3.80 -0.28
CA TYR A 141 8.60 3.57 -1.65
C TYR A 141 7.60 2.43 -1.72
N HIS A 142 6.58 2.61 -2.53
CA HIS A 142 5.56 1.63 -2.80
C HIS A 142 5.70 1.07 -4.22
N LEU A 143 5.54 -0.25 -4.36
CA LEU A 143 5.28 -0.91 -5.63
C LEU A 143 3.87 -1.48 -5.58
N LEU A 144 3.03 -1.08 -6.53
CA LEU A 144 1.65 -1.54 -6.62
C LEU A 144 1.51 -2.43 -7.86
N PHE A 145 1.32 -3.72 -7.66
CA PHE A 145 1.07 -4.68 -8.72
C PHE A 145 -0.43 -4.93 -8.87
N LYS A 146 -0.96 -4.69 -10.07
CA LYS A 146 -2.36 -5.02 -10.36
C LYS A 146 -2.53 -6.53 -10.34
N VAL A 147 -3.57 -7.01 -9.63
CA VAL A 147 -3.90 -8.42 -9.46
C VAL A 147 -5.42 -8.61 -9.43
N HIS A 148 -5.85 -9.87 -9.49
CA HIS A 148 -7.21 -10.28 -9.16
C HIS A 148 -7.14 -11.49 -8.24
N ILE A 149 -7.24 -11.27 -6.91
CA ILE A 149 -7.05 -12.29 -5.88
C ILE A 149 -8.25 -12.25 -4.91
N SER A 150 -8.78 -13.43 -4.57
CA SER A 150 -9.82 -13.55 -3.54
C SER A 150 -9.29 -13.14 -2.17
N THR A 151 -10.14 -12.58 -1.32
CA THR A 151 -9.81 -12.34 0.09
C THR A 151 -9.50 -13.62 0.86
N ASP A 152 -10.00 -14.77 0.39
CA ASP A 152 -9.71 -16.09 0.98
C ASP A 152 -8.25 -16.50 0.76
N ASP A 153 -7.61 -16.03 -0.31
CA ASP A 153 -6.20 -16.26 -0.64
C ASP A 153 -5.24 -15.28 0.09
N ARG A 154 -5.70 -14.53 1.12
CA ARG A 154 -4.87 -13.52 1.83
C ARG A 154 -3.56 -14.09 2.37
N GLN A 155 -3.53 -15.39 2.74
CA GLN A 155 -2.30 -16.04 3.22
C GLN A 155 -1.23 -16.11 2.13
N VAL A 156 -1.63 -16.31 0.88
CA VAL A 156 -0.72 -16.29 -0.26
C VAL A 156 -0.02 -14.93 -0.38
N VAL A 157 -0.75 -13.84 -0.13
CA VAL A 157 -0.16 -12.48 -0.13
C VAL A 157 0.80 -12.29 1.04
N ALA A 158 0.45 -12.82 2.23
CA ALA A 158 1.33 -12.76 3.40
C ALA A 158 2.63 -13.53 3.18
N ASP A 159 2.55 -14.77 2.66
CA ASP A 159 3.71 -15.61 2.36
C ASP A 159 4.58 -14.98 1.27
N PHE A 160 3.97 -14.44 0.22
CA PHE A 160 4.65 -13.70 -0.83
C PHE A 160 5.47 -12.53 -0.28
N LEU A 161 4.88 -11.67 0.55
CA LEU A 161 5.59 -10.54 1.16
C LEU A 161 6.72 -11.01 2.08
N SER A 162 6.51 -12.12 2.82
CA SER A 162 7.54 -12.71 3.68
C SER A 162 8.74 -13.21 2.88
N VAL A 163 8.53 -13.81 1.71
CA VAL A 163 9.61 -14.20 0.82
C VAL A 163 10.37 -12.98 0.29
N LEU A 164 9.66 -11.92 -0.09
CA LEU A 164 10.31 -10.69 -0.54
C LEU A 164 11.13 -10.01 0.56
N ASP A 165 10.62 -10.02 1.80
CA ASP A 165 11.37 -9.54 2.97
C ASP A 165 12.68 -10.31 3.14
N MET A 166 12.62 -11.66 3.10
CA MET A 166 13.81 -12.54 3.17
C MET A 166 14.83 -12.27 2.05
N TRP A 167 14.37 -11.91 0.86
CA TRP A 167 15.26 -11.72 -0.28
C TRP A 167 15.90 -10.35 -0.37
N PHE A 168 15.17 -9.30 0.05
CA PHE A 168 15.53 -7.93 -0.31
C PHE A 168 15.71 -6.99 0.87
N SER A 169 15.17 -7.31 2.06
CA SER A 169 15.37 -6.46 3.23
C SER A 169 16.82 -6.42 3.67
N THR A 170 17.23 -5.28 4.15
CA THR A 170 18.57 -5.00 4.69
C THR A 170 18.46 -4.46 6.11
N ASP A 171 19.59 -4.16 6.75
CA ASP A 171 19.60 -3.51 8.06
C ASP A 171 19.10 -2.05 7.98
N GLU A 172 19.19 -1.40 6.79
CA GLU A 172 18.80 -0.01 6.58
C GLU A 172 17.35 0.17 6.06
N ALA A 173 16.80 -0.84 5.34
CA ALA A 173 15.45 -0.77 4.81
C ALA A 173 14.82 -2.14 4.68
N LYS A 174 13.52 -2.22 4.92
CA LYS A 174 12.76 -3.47 4.94
C LYS A 174 11.50 -3.40 4.09
N ILE A 175 11.06 -4.57 3.63
CA ILE A 175 9.73 -4.76 3.08
C ILE A 175 8.78 -5.01 4.26
N ASP A 176 7.73 -4.19 4.39
CA ASP A 176 6.72 -4.35 5.43
C ASP A 176 5.82 -5.55 5.12
N THR A 177 5.98 -6.63 5.87
CA THR A 177 5.17 -7.84 5.73
C THR A 177 3.77 -7.69 6.33
N ALA A 178 3.51 -6.66 7.15
CA ALA A 178 2.21 -6.45 7.78
C ALA A 178 1.14 -5.88 6.83
N VAL A 179 1.53 -5.52 5.60
CA VAL A 179 0.59 -4.90 4.63
C VAL A 179 -0.23 -5.91 3.81
N TYR A 180 -0.26 -7.18 4.19
CA TYR A 180 -0.92 -8.27 3.46
C TYR A 180 -2.44 -8.31 3.59
N ASN A 181 -3.03 -7.64 4.56
CA ASN A 181 -4.46 -7.74 4.82
C ASN A 181 -5.30 -7.01 3.75
N PRO A 182 -6.48 -7.53 3.38
CA PRO A 182 -7.32 -6.97 2.32
C PRO A 182 -7.70 -5.50 2.54
N SER A 183 -8.01 -5.12 3.79
CA SER A 183 -8.42 -3.76 4.17
C SER A 183 -7.26 -2.80 4.34
N ARG A 184 -6.04 -3.18 3.88
CA ARG A 184 -4.88 -2.31 3.98
C ARG A 184 -5.16 -0.94 3.35
N ILE A 185 -4.93 0.08 4.15
CA ILE A 185 -4.90 1.46 3.64
C ILE A 185 -3.48 1.80 3.16
N THR A 186 -3.40 2.50 2.06
CA THR A 186 -2.14 3.06 1.54
C THR A 186 -2.22 4.59 1.52
N LYS A 187 -1.11 5.26 1.27
CA LYS A 187 -1.09 6.72 1.13
C LYS A 187 -2.11 7.19 0.10
N LEU A 188 -2.85 8.23 0.43
CA LEU A 188 -3.55 9.01 -0.56
C LEU A 188 -2.50 9.88 -1.25
N TYR A 189 -1.95 9.37 -2.38
CA TYR A 189 -0.88 10.05 -3.09
C TYR A 189 -1.32 11.45 -3.54
N GLY A 190 -0.40 12.40 -3.46
CA GLY A 190 -0.70 13.82 -3.66
C GLY A 190 -0.97 14.59 -2.36
N THR A 191 -0.99 13.89 -1.21
CA THR A 191 -1.11 14.50 0.12
C THR A 191 0.21 14.44 0.90
N ILE A 192 0.31 15.23 1.96
CA ILE A 192 1.54 15.32 2.77
C ILE A 192 1.67 14.08 3.66
N ALA A 193 2.88 13.53 3.71
CA ALA A 193 3.29 12.54 4.70
C ALA A 193 4.01 13.26 5.84
N ALA A 194 3.29 13.53 6.91
CA ALA A 194 3.79 14.21 8.09
C ALA A 194 3.92 13.22 9.26
N LYS A 195 5.15 12.94 9.68
CA LYS A 195 5.45 12.17 10.90
C LYS A 195 6.42 12.95 11.77
N GLY A 196 6.03 13.23 13.01
CA GLY A 196 6.84 14.00 13.94
C GLY A 196 7.04 15.46 13.49
N ALA A 197 8.10 16.09 14.00
CA ALA A 197 8.45 17.46 13.65
C ALA A 197 9.04 17.54 12.23
N HIS A 198 8.73 18.62 11.52
CA HIS A 198 9.37 18.95 10.26
C HIS A 198 10.72 19.59 10.55
N THR A 199 11.81 18.97 10.11
CA THR A 199 13.17 19.52 10.22
C THR A 199 13.88 19.46 8.86
N PRO A 200 14.99 20.20 8.64
CA PRO A 200 15.77 20.09 7.41
C PRO A 200 16.26 18.66 7.14
N GLU A 201 16.64 17.90 8.17
CA GLU A 201 17.15 16.53 8.06
C GLU A 201 16.00 15.51 7.86
N ARG A 202 14.81 15.82 8.40
CA ARG A 202 13.62 14.95 8.38
C ARG A 202 12.37 15.71 7.95
N PRO A 203 12.34 16.20 6.70
CA PRO A 203 11.23 17.02 6.24
C PRO A 203 9.96 16.21 6.01
N HIS A 204 8.82 16.87 6.19
CA HIS A 204 7.56 16.35 5.66
C HIS A 204 7.60 16.44 4.13
N ARG A 205 7.12 15.37 3.46
CA ARG A 205 7.17 15.29 2.00
C ARG A 205 5.79 14.98 1.44
N GLN A 206 5.52 15.50 0.26
CA GLN A 206 4.34 15.11 -0.48
C GLN A 206 4.54 13.70 -1.04
N SER A 207 3.59 12.81 -0.77
CA SER A 207 3.55 11.50 -1.41
C SER A 207 3.09 11.65 -2.87
N CYS A 208 3.66 10.88 -3.78
CA CYS A 208 3.32 10.97 -5.19
C CYS A 208 3.53 9.65 -5.94
N ILE A 209 2.82 9.47 -7.04
CA ILE A 209 3.14 8.43 -8.02
C ILE A 209 4.28 8.96 -8.89
N ILE A 210 5.39 8.22 -8.92
CA ILE A 210 6.62 8.56 -9.66
C ILE A 210 6.52 8.05 -11.09
N ARG A 211 6.06 6.80 -11.24
CA ARG A 211 5.98 6.11 -12.52
C ARG A 211 4.83 5.12 -12.53
N TYR A 212 4.20 4.99 -13.68
CA TYR A 212 3.20 3.97 -13.96
C TYR A 212 3.29 3.56 -15.42
N PRO A 213 2.95 2.31 -15.78
CA PRO A 213 2.94 1.86 -17.16
C PRO A 213 1.84 2.55 -17.97
N GLU A 214 2.06 2.74 -19.26
CA GLU A 214 1.05 3.28 -20.16
C GLU A 214 -0.24 2.43 -20.16
N GLN A 215 -0.08 1.11 -20.00
CA GLN A 215 -1.16 0.16 -19.86
C GLN A 215 -0.97 -0.70 -18.62
N ILE A 216 -1.82 -0.52 -17.62
CA ILE A 216 -1.82 -1.33 -16.41
C ILE A 216 -2.34 -2.73 -16.73
N ARG A 217 -1.50 -3.73 -16.51
CA ARG A 217 -1.81 -5.15 -16.75
C ARG A 217 -1.83 -5.92 -15.44
N GLU A 218 -2.72 -6.90 -15.35
CA GLU A 218 -2.76 -7.81 -14.21
C GLU A 218 -1.54 -8.74 -14.20
N THR A 219 -0.99 -8.95 -13.02
CA THR A 219 -0.03 -10.02 -12.74
C THR A 219 -0.80 -11.28 -12.41
N PRO A 220 -0.56 -12.40 -13.13
CA PRO A 220 -1.24 -13.66 -12.84
C PRO A 220 -0.98 -14.14 -11.40
N ILE A 221 -2.03 -14.54 -10.70
CA ILE A 221 -1.92 -15.07 -9.32
C ILE A 221 -0.96 -16.26 -9.22
N ALA A 222 -0.80 -17.04 -10.27
CA ALA A 222 0.14 -18.15 -10.31
C ALA A 222 1.58 -17.72 -10.03
N LEU A 223 2.01 -16.55 -10.51
CA LEU A 223 3.33 -16.01 -10.24
C LEU A 223 3.49 -15.63 -8.76
N VAL A 224 2.46 -15.07 -8.15
CA VAL A 224 2.43 -14.75 -6.72
C VAL A 224 2.51 -16.05 -5.89
N LYS A 225 1.70 -17.06 -6.24
CA LYS A 225 1.70 -18.38 -5.58
C LYS A 225 3.04 -19.10 -5.70
N ASN A 226 3.70 -19.01 -6.85
CA ASN A 226 5.01 -19.64 -7.06
C ASN A 226 6.07 -19.06 -6.12
N ILE A 227 6.11 -17.72 -5.97
CA ILE A 227 7.05 -17.09 -5.03
C ILE A 227 6.65 -17.41 -3.57
N ALA A 228 5.39 -17.30 -3.21
CA ALA A 228 4.90 -17.62 -1.87
C ALA A 228 5.24 -19.05 -1.43
N ALA A 229 5.23 -20.02 -2.35
CA ALA A 229 5.57 -21.41 -2.07
C ALA A 229 7.03 -21.59 -1.62
N GLU A 230 7.95 -20.69 -1.97
CA GLU A 230 9.35 -20.76 -1.56
C GLU A 230 9.52 -20.58 -0.04
N LEU A 231 8.60 -19.88 0.64
CA LEU A 231 8.62 -19.76 2.09
C LEU A 231 8.58 -21.13 2.77
N HIS A 232 7.70 -22.02 2.29
CA HIS A 232 7.53 -23.35 2.86
C HIS A 232 8.65 -24.31 2.45
N GLN A 233 9.28 -24.09 1.30
CA GLN A 233 10.43 -24.89 0.86
C GLN A 233 11.68 -24.57 1.65
N ALA A 234 11.88 -23.32 2.05
CA ALA A 234 13.01 -22.90 2.88
C ALA A 234 12.90 -23.43 4.33
N ALA A 235 11.69 -23.73 4.82
CA ALA A 235 11.45 -24.26 6.14
C ALA A 235 11.68 -25.80 6.27
N ILE A 236 11.88 -26.53 5.16
CA ILE A 236 12.15 -27.98 5.20
C ILE A 236 13.64 -28.17 5.53
N PRO A 237 13.99 -28.83 6.68
CA PRO A 237 15.37 -29.10 7.02
C PRO A 237 16.09 -29.90 5.91
N THR A 238 17.32 -29.55 5.64
CA THR A 238 18.14 -30.11 4.54
C THR A 238 18.39 -31.63 4.68
N GLU A 239 18.12 -32.23 5.83
CA GLU A 239 18.24 -33.67 6.09
C GLU A 239 17.21 -34.52 5.35
N ALA A 240 16.02 -33.99 5.06
CA ALA A 240 14.96 -34.73 4.34
C ALA A 240 15.27 -34.89 2.84
N ARG A 241 16.22 -34.12 2.28
CA ARG A 241 16.62 -34.22 0.87
C ARG A 241 17.65 -35.34 0.57
N ARG A 242 18.23 -35.97 1.59
CA ARG A 242 19.24 -37.03 1.44
C ARG A 242 18.72 -38.47 1.53
N SER A 243 17.45 -38.68 1.89
CA SER A 243 16.85 -40.02 2.07
C SER A 243 16.04 -40.53 0.88
N GLY A 244 16.12 -39.88 -0.27
CA GLY A 244 15.44 -40.28 -1.51
C GLY A 244 16.41 -40.74 -2.58
N LYS A 245 17.23 -41.78 -2.28
CA LYS A 245 17.99 -42.56 -3.30
C LYS A 245 17.71 -44.03 -3.11
#